data_3b0396f862cac70aa3074ab08367389f
#
_entry.id   3b0396f862cac70aa3074ab08367389f
#
_cell.length_a   1.000
_cell.length_b   1.000
_cell.length_c   1.000
_cell.angle_alpha   90.00
_cell.angle_beta   90.00
_cell.angle_gamma   90.00
#
_symmetry.space_group_name_H-M   'P 1'
#
loop_
_entity.id
_entity.type
_entity.pdbx_description
1 polymer ?
#
loop_
_entity_poly.entity_id
_entity_poly.type
_entity_poly.pdbx_seq_one_letter_code
_entity_poly.pdbx_strand_id
1 'polypeptide(L)'
;GYSSAASDVYKRQVLEQKFQVLKTLGNFNNELGLPLTVFRLREKDEIAVLEMGISDFGEMHRLASIAQPNTCVITNIGTCHLENLGDRDGVLKAKTEVFDHLKPDATVILNGDDDKLVTVKEVQGRRPIYFGLNEEFPLYADEIESKGLKGIACRIHTPKGTFSVVVPIPGHHMVYNALAGTAVGLAYGMELSEIQKGIESLQSLSGRFHIIENEKYTIVDDCYNANPMSMKASLGILKDAMGRKVAILGDMGELGENEKELHREVGTFAGNCGIDLLI
;
A
#
# COMPACT_ATOMS: atom_id res chain seq x y z
N GLY A 1 8.94 4.19 -0.08
CA GLY A 1 7.51 4.04 -0.11
C GLY A 1 7.08 2.70 0.45
N TYR A 2 5.91 2.67 1.04
CA TYR A 2 5.30 1.41 1.36
C TYR A 2 5.18 0.61 0.08
N SER A 3 5.62 -0.63 0.11
CA SER A 3 5.57 -1.51 -1.05
C SER A 3 4.15 -1.55 -1.59
N SER A 4 3.99 -1.35 -2.88
CA SER A 4 2.72 -1.52 -3.59
C SER A 4 2.10 -2.90 -3.32
N ALA A 5 2.93 -3.93 -3.17
CA ALA A 5 2.53 -5.30 -2.85
C ALA A 5 1.68 -5.43 -1.58
N ALA A 6 1.97 -4.67 -0.52
CA ALA A 6 1.14 -4.73 0.71
C ALA A 6 -0.25 -4.16 0.46
N SER A 7 -0.37 -3.05 -0.28
CA SER A 7 -1.67 -2.42 -0.54
C SER A 7 -2.59 -3.27 -1.41
N ASP A 8 -2.04 -4.05 -2.34
CA ASP A 8 -2.81 -4.95 -3.21
C ASP A 8 -3.40 -6.13 -2.43
N VAL A 9 -2.62 -6.67 -1.48
CA VAL A 9 -3.11 -7.71 -0.59
C VAL A 9 -4.33 -7.25 0.21
N TYR A 10 -4.30 -6.02 0.73
CA TYR A 10 -5.39 -5.51 1.55
C TYR A 10 -6.63 -5.18 0.71
N LYS A 11 -6.47 -4.56 -0.47
CA LYS A 11 -7.59 -4.35 -1.42
C LYS A 11 -8.27 -5.67 -1.80
N ARG A 12 -7.46 -6.70 -2.08
CA ARG A 12 -7.94 -8.04 -2.37
C ARG A 12 -8.75 -8.61 -1.21
N GLN A 13 -8.23 -8.59 0.02
CA GLN A 13 -8.91 -9.17 1.19
C GLN A 13 -10.26 -8.49 1.46
N VAL A 14 -10.40 -7.20 1.18
CA VAL A 14 -11.68 -6.50 1.22
C VAL A 14 -12.63 -7.06 0.15
N LEU A 15 -12.18 -7.16 -1.10
CA LEU A 15 -12.99 -7.66 -2.21
C LEU A 15 -13.42 -9.12 -2.03
N GLU A 16 -12.61 -9.96 -1.39
CA GLU A 16 -12.90 -11.37 -1.11
C GLU A 16 -14.10 -11.58 -0.16
N GLN A 17 -14.60 -10.52 0.51
CA GLN A 17 -15.83 -10.61 1.29
C GLN A 17 -17.08 -10.82 0.40
N LYS A 18 -16.97 -10.50 -0.88
CA LYS A 18 -18.12 -10.56 -1.82
C LYS A 18 -17.81 -11.32 -3.10
N PHE A 19 -16.58 -11.28 -3.60
CA PHE A 19 -16.20 -11.75 -4.93
C PHE A 19 -15.19 -12.89 -4.88
N GLN A 20 -15.20 -13.72 -5.92
CA GLN A 20 -14.09 -14.64 -6.22
C GLN A 20 -12.95 -13.84 -6.85
N VAL A 21 -11.82 -13.73 -6.14
CA VAL A 21 -10.73 -12.84 -6.55
C VAL A 21 -9.48 -13.62 -6.96
N LEU A 22 -9.04 -13.43 -8.21
CA LEU A 22 -7.68 -13.80 -8.62
C LEU A 22 -6.70 -12.75 -8.12
N LYS A 23 -5.56 -13.19 -7.61
CA LYS A 23 -4.49 -12.33 -7.09
C LYS A 23 -3.14 -12.63 -7.71
N THR A 24 -2.28 -11.61 -7.76
CA THR A 24 -0.84 -11.79 -7.94
C THR A 24 -0.28 -12.66 -6.81
N LEU A 25 0.54 -13.64 -7.13
CA LEU A 25 1.26 -14.48 -6.17
C LEU A 25 2.69 -13.99 -6.01
N GLY A 26 3.15 -13.94 -4.75
CA GLY A 26 4.52 -13.53 -4.45
C GLY A 26 4.85 -12.17 -5.07
N ASN A 27 5.87 -12.13 -5.90
CA ASN A 27 6.35 -10.95 -6.64
C ASN A 27 6.10 -11.05 -8.16
N PHE A 28 5.06 -11.76 -8.60
CA PHE A 28 4.72 -11.89 -10.03
C PHE A 28 4.08 -10.62 -10.59
N ASN A 29 4.74 -9.48 -10.36
CA ASN A 29 4.29 -8.12 -10.68
C ASN A 29 5.06 -7.45 -11.82
N ASN A 30 6.01 -8.16 -12.43
CA ASN A 30 6.84 -7.70 -13.54
C ASN A 30 6.37 -8.27 -14.90
N GLU A 31 7.10 -7.97 -15.95
CA GLU A 31 6.78 -8.35 -17.33
C GLU A 31 6.68 -9.87 -17.58
N LEU A 32 7.30 -10.69 -16.74
CA LEU A 32 7.16 -12.15 -16.78
C LEU A 32 6.05 -12.64 -15.84
N GLY A 33 5.99 -12.10 -14.64
CA GLY A 33 5.06 -12.55 -13.59
C GLY A 33 3.61 -12.17 -13.84
N LEU A 34 3.34 -10.95 -14.37
CA LEU A 34 1.98 -10.51 -14.66
C LEU A 34 1.28 -11.40 -15.71
N PRO A 35 1.88 -11.72 -16.88
CA PRO A 35 1.28 -12.65 -17.82
C PRO A 35 0.99 -14.03 -17.21
N LEU A 36 1.91 -14.56 -16.41
CA LEU A 36 1.70 -15.84 -15.71
C LEU A 36 0.53 -15.75 -14.72
N THR A 37 0.32 -14.60 -14.07
CA THR A 37 -0.85 -14.38 -13.22
C THR A 37 -2.13 -14.36 -14.07
N VAL A 38 -2.13 -13.65 -15.19
CA VAL A 38 -3.29 -13.56 -16.10
C VAL A 38 -3.67 -14.94 -16.68
N PHE A 39 -2.70 -15.80 -17.01
CA PHE A 39 -2.96 -17.17 -17.47
C PHE A 39 -3.63 -18.07 -16.40
N ARG A 40 -3.67 -17.65 -15.15
CA ARG A 40 -4.37 -18.36 -14.07
C ARG A 40 -5.85 -18.01 -13.96
N LEU A 41 -6.35 -17.02 -14.72
CA LEU A 41 -7.76 -16.67 -14.74
C LEU A 41 -8.64 -17.88 -15.07
N ARG A 42 -9.74 -18.02 -14.36
CA ARG A 42 -10.75 -19.05 -14.54
C ARG A 42 -12.12 -18.38 -14.65
N GLU A 43 -13.08 -19.05 -15.23
CA GLU A 43 -14.47 -18.55 -15.38
C GLU A 43 -15.14 -18.16 -14.07
N LYS A 44 -14.71 -18.75 -12.95
CA LYS A 44 -15.23 -18.43 -11.62
C LYS A 44 -14.68 -17.13 -11.04
N ASP A 45 -13.56 -16.62 -11.57
CA ASP A 45 -12.91 -15.42 -11.05
C ASP A 45 -13.68 -14.19 -11.54
N GLU A 46 -14.26 -13.43 -10.61
CA GLU A 46 -15.06 -12.24 -10.89
C GLU A 46 -14.19 -10.99 -10.98
N ILE A 47 -13.12 -10.93 -10.18
CA ILE A 47 -12.19 -9.80 -10.14
C ILE A 47 -10.75 -10.34 -10.14
N ALA A 48 -9.89 -9.69 -10.93
CA ALA A 48 -8.44 -9.89 -10.84
C ALA A 48 -7.79 -8.66 -10.20
N VAL A 49 -7.12 -8.84 -9.08
CA VAL A 49 -6.28 -7.82 -8.45
C VAL A 49 -4.84 -8.07 -8.87
N LEU A 50 -4.34 -7.23 -9.76
CA LEU A 50 -3.03 -7.35 -10.38
C LEU A 50 -2.09 -6.27 -9.83
N GLU A 51 -1.01 -6.69 -9.18
CA GLU A 51 0.08 -5.81 -8.84
C GLU A 51 0.96 -5.57 -10.07
N MET A 52 1.35 -4.31 -10.29
CA MET A 52 2.28 -3.92 -11.35
C MET A 52 3.46 -3.18 -10.74
N GLY A 53 4.61 -3.86 -10.65
CA GLY A 53 5.88 -3.31 -10.21
C GLY A 53 6.68 -2.78 -11.38
N ILE A 54 7.32 -1.63 -11.19
CA ILE A 54 8.18 -1.01 -12.21
C ILE A 54 9.50 -0.57 -11.60
N SER A 55 10.53 -0.63 -12.40
CA SER A 55 11.88 -0.13 -12.10
C SER A 55 12.35 0.91 -13.10
N ASP A 56 11.74 0.98 -14.29
CA ASP A 56 12.14 1.87 -15.38
C ASP A 56 10.91 2.37 -16.17
N PHE A 57 11.12 3.40 -16.98
CA PHE A 57 10.11 3.92 -17.92
C PHE A 57 9.70 2.88 -18.96
N GLY A 58 8.43 2.89 -19.36
CA GLY A 58 7.87 1.98 -20.35
C GLY A 58 7.51 0.59 -19.80
N GLU A 59 7.96 0.19 -18.61
CA GLU A 59 7.55 -1.06 -17.99
C GLU A 59 6.06 -1.05 -17.64
N MET A 60 5.57 0.03 -17.02
CA MET A 60 4.15 0.16 -16.69
C MET A 60 3.28 0.15 -17.95
N HIS A 61 3.73 0.79 -19.02
CA HIS A 61 3.05 0.75 -20.32
C HIS A 61 2.87 -0.69 -20.81
N ARG A 62 3.92 -1.52 -20.77
CA ARG A 62 3.86 -2.94 -21.18
C ARG A 62 2.95 -3.76 -20.27
N LEU A 63 3.08 -3.62 -18.96
CA LEU A 63 2.23 -4.31 -18.00
C LEU A 63 0.74 -3.93 -18.15
N ALA A 64 0.46 -2.65 -18.28
CA ALA A 64 -0.88 -2.14 -18.44
C ALA A 64 -1.52 -2.55 -19.77
N SER A 65 -0.74 -2.67 -20.86
CA SER A 65 -1.23 -3.16 -22.15
C SER A 65 -1.76 -4.60 -22.07
N ILE A 66 -1.18 -5.42 -21.17
CA ILE A 66 -1.63 -6.78 -20.90
C ILE A 66 -2.85 -6.78 -19.96
N ALA A 67 -2.78 -6.02 -18.87
CA ALA A 67 -3.80 -6.01 -17.83
C ALA A 67 -5.08 -5.31 -18.28
N GLN A 68 -4.98 -4.23 -19.04
CA GLN A 68 -6.10 -3.38 -19.50
C GLN A 68 -7.12 -3.09 -18.37
N PRO A 69 -6.72 -2.39 -17.30
CA PRO A 69 -7.50 -2.35 -16.08
C PRO A 69 -8.81 -1.56 -16.20
N ASN A 70 -9.86 -2.05 -15.53
CA ASN A 70 -11.12 -1.35 -15.31
C ASN A 70 -11.04 -0.41 -14.10
N THR A 71 -10.10 -0.67 -13.20
CA THR A 71 -9.85 0.16 -12.02
C THR A 71 -8.36 0.26 -11.77
N CYS A 72 -7.85 1.47 -11.65
CA CYS A 72 -6.47 1.74 -11.31
C CYS A 72 -6.40 2.40 -9.93
N VAL A 73 -5.52 1.90 -9.07
CA VAL A 73 -5.28 2.48 -7.74
C VAL A 73 -3.80 2.80 -7.58
N ILE A 74 -3.47 4.05 -7.32
CA ILE A 74 -2.10 4.46 -6.98
C ILE A 74 -2.11 5.06 -5.57
N THR A 75 -1.39 4.42 -4.67
CA THR A 75 -1.43 4.75 -3.24
C THR A 75 -0.39 5.79 -2.83
N ASN A 76 0.72 5.86 -3.52
CA ASN A 76 1.77 6.85 -3.27
C ASN A 76 2.78 6.94 -4.41
N ILE A 77 3.51 8.06 -4.43
CA ILE A 77 4.71 8.27 -5.23
C ILE A 77 5.91 8.35 -4.28
N GLY A 78 6.54 7.21 -4.05
CA GLY A 78 7.72 7.09 -3.19
C GLY A 78 9.03 7.44 -3.88
N THR A 79 10.12 7.06 -3.23
CA THR A 79 11.51 7.29 -3.68
C THR A 79 12.21 5.99 -4.10
N CYS A 80 11.45 4.99 -4.57
CA CYS A 80 12.02 3.76 -5.08
C CYS A 80 12.50 3.92 -6.53
N HIS A 81 13.55 3.20 -6.90
CA HIS A 81 14.10 3.14 -8.27
C HIS A 81 14.54 4.51 -8.82
N LEU A 82 14.97 5.43 -7.96
CA LEU A 82 15.43 6.77 -8.38
C LEU A 82 16.65 6.72 -9.30
N GLU A 83 17.44 5.66 -9.23
CA GLU A 83 18.58 5.46 -10.14
C GLU A 83 18.13 5.47 -11.60
N ASN A 84 17.00 4.86 -11.94
CA ASN A 84 16.47 4.80 -13.30
C ASN A 84 15.44 5.90 -13.59
N LEU A 85 14.64 6.27 -12.59
CA LEU A 85 13.52 7.21 -12.76
C LEU A 85 13.89 8.66 -12.41
N GLY A 86 15.09 8.90 -11.87
CA GLY A 86 15.63 10.22 -11.55
C GLY A 86 15.09 10.78 -10.25
N ASP A 87 13.84 11.19 -10.23
CA ASP A 87 13.18 11.80 -9.07
C ASP A 87 11.73 11.34 -8.91
N ARG A 88 11.00 11.91 -7.94
CA ARG A 88 9.59 11.58 -7.72
C ARG A 88 8.67 12.00 -8.87
N ASP A 89 9.04 12.98 -9.68
CA ASP A 89 8.29 13.33 -10.88
C ASP A 89 8.46 12.25 -11.95
N GLY A 90 9.67 11.68 -12.09
CA GLY A 90 9.91 10.51 -12.91
C GLY A 90 9.12 9.29 -12.44
N VAL A 91 9.05 9.04 -11.13
CA VAL A 91 8.22 7.94 -10.56
C VAL A 91 6.74 8.16 -10.87
N LEU A 92 6.23 9.41 -10.73
CA LEU A 92 4.86 9.74 -11.11
C LEU A 92 4.62 9.45 -12.60
N LYS A 93 5.50 9.94 -13.46
CA LYS A 93 5.41 9.74 -14.91
C LYS A 93 5.37 8.25 -15.27
N ALA A 94 6.29 7.46 -14.72
CA ALA A 94 6.36 6.03 -14.99
C ALA A 94 5.11 5.30 -14.49
N LYS A 95 4.61 5.57 -13.28
CA LYS A 95 3.40 4.93 -12.76
C LYS A 95 2.13 5.33 -13.53
N THR A 96 2.06 6.55 -14.02
CA THR A 96 0.88 7.04 -14.76
C THR A 96 0.82 6.57 -16.22
N GLU A 97 1.86 5.90 -16.74
CA GLU A 97 1.78 5.19 -18.04
C GLU A 97 0.64 4.16 -18.08
N VAL A 98 0.16 3.68 -16.94
CA VAL A 98 -1.03 2.81 -16.84
C VAL A 98 -2.27 3.46 -17.42
N PHE A 99 -2.37 4.79 -17.40
CA PHE A 99 -3.54 5.51 -17.87
C PHE A 99 -3.78 5.37 -19.38
N ASP A 100 -2.73 5.09 -20.16
CA ASP A 100 -2.83 4.90 -21.61
C ASP A 100 -3.58 3.61 -21.99
N HIS A 101 -3.68 2.66 -21.05
CA HIS A 101 -4.24 1.34 -21.27
C HIS A 101 -5.50 1.04 -20.45
N LEU A 102 -6.04 2.05 -19.78
CA LEU A 102 -7.30 1.89 -19.05
C LEU A 102 -8.45 1.57 -20.02
N LYS A 103 -9.35 0.71 -19.59
CA LYS A 103 -10.60 0.46 -20.31
C LYS A 103 -11.44 1.76 -20.39
N PRO A 104 -12.28 1.91 -21.44
CA PRO A 104 -13.31 2.93 -21.41
C PRO A 104 -14.13 2.81 -20.13
N ASP A 105 -14.44 3.92 -19.48
CA ASP A 105 -15.17 3.97 -18.20
C ASP A 105 -14.39 3.47 -16.96
N ALA A 106 -13.09 3.27 -17.07
CA ALA A 106 -12.27 2.87 -15.93
C ALA A 106 -12.32 3.88 -14.78
N THR A 107 -12.28 3.36 -13.55
CA THR A 107 -12.19 4.15 -12.33
C THR A 107 -10.74 4.35 -11.94
N VAL A 108 -10.33 5.60 -11.71
CA VAL A 108 -9.00 5.94 -11.18
C VAL A 108 -9.13 6.40 -9.75
N ILE A 109 -8.39 5.76 -8.84
CA ILE A 109 -8.41 6.00 -7.40
C ILE A 109 -7.01 6.41 -6.97
N LEU A 110 -6.86 7.60 -6.39
CA LEU A 110 -5.58 8.19 -6.03
C LEU A 110 -5.56 8.66 -4.59
N ASN A 111 -4.42 8.52 -3.93
CA ASN A 111 -4.20 9.14 -2.62
C ASN A 111 -4.05 10.67 -2.78
N GLY A 112 -5.02 11.42 -2.26
CA GLY A 112 -5.04 12.88 -2.34
C GLY A 112 -4.05 13.59 -1.40
N ASP A 113 -3.55 12.89 -0.37
CA ASP A 113 -2.53 13.41 0.53
C ASP A 113 -1.10 13.23 -0.02
N ASP A 114 -0.94 12.51 -1.14
CA ASP A 114 0.34 12.46 -1.85
C ASP A 114 0.48 13.69 -2.74
N ASP A 115 1.53 14.49 -2.49
CA ASP A 115 1.79 15.77 -3.17
C ASP A 115 1.96 15.65 -4.68
N LYS A 116 2.33 14.46 -5.17
CA LYS A 116 2.47 14.19 -6.61
C LYS A 116 1.14 13.71 -7.20
N LEU A 117 0.46 12.76 -6.55
CA LEU A 117 -0.81 12.22 -7.06
C LEU A 117 -1.91 13.27 -7.10
N VAL A 118 -1.95 14.20 -6.13
CA VAL A 118 -2.94 15.27 -6.10
C VAL A 118 -2.85 16.24 -7.29
N THR A 119 -1.73 16.23 -8.04
CA THR A 119 -1.56 17.01 -9.26
C THR A 119 -2.29 16.42 -10.48
N VAL A 120 -2.65 15.15 -10.45
CA VAL A 120 -3.37 14.45 -11.53
C VAL A 120 -4.86 14.81 -11.47
N LYS A 121 -5.25 15.89 -12.12
CA LYS A 121 -6.63 16.42 -12.03
C LYS A 121 -7.65 15.68 -12.89
N GLU A 122 -7.17 15.05 -13.96
CA GLU A 122 -8.02 14.38 -14.95
C GLU A 122 -7.27 13.20 -15.61
N VAL A 123 -7.99 12.12 -15.87
CA VAL A 123 -7.52 10.95 -16.63
C VAL A 123 -8.62 10.58 -17.63
N GLN A 124 -8.32 10.59 -18.93
CA GLN A 124 -9.28 10.29 -20.01
C GLN A 124 -10.61 11.08 -19.90
N GLY A 125 -10.55 12.37 -19.58
CA GLY A 125 -11.72 13.25 -19.45
C GLY A 125 -12.48 13.12 -18.13
N ARG A 126 -11.95 12.40 -17.13
CA ARG A 126 -12.61 12.13 -15.85
C ARG A 126 -11.75 12.51 -14.67
N ARG A 127 -12.37 12.99 -13.62
CA ARG A 127 -11.67 13.25 -12.35
C ARG A 127 -11.43 11.95 -11.61
N PRO A 128 -10.19 11.71 -11.11
CA PRO A 128 -9.92 10.63 -10.20
C PRO A 128 -10.75 10.74 -8.90
N ILE A 129 -11.03 9.59 -8.29
CA ILE A 129 -11.55 9.53 -6.93
C ILE A 129 -10.37 9.66 -5.98
N TYR A 130 -10.34 10.76 -5.23
CA TYR A 130 -9.31 10.96 -4.21
C TYR A 130 -9.77 10.39 -2.87
N PHE A 131 -8.84 9.78 -2.16
CA PHE A 131 -8.98 9.42 -0.76
C PHE A 131 -7.82 9.98 0.07
N GLY A 132 -8.01 10.20 1.35
CA GLY A 132 -6.97 10.72 2.24
C GLY A 132 -7.49 11.04 3.64
N LEU A 133 -6.78 11.92 4.35
CA LEU A 133 -7.18 12.38 5.68
C LEU A 133 -7.84 13.76 5.65
N ASN A 134 -7.81 14.43 4.52
CA ASN A 134 -8.49 15.71 4.35
C ASN A 134 -9.99 15.48 4.10
N GLU A 135 -10.84 16.12 4.91
CA GLU A 135 -12.31 16.08 4.81
C GLU A 135 -12.88 16.63 3.48
N GLU A 136 -12.08 17.35 2.71
CA GLU A 136 -12.45 17.79 1.35
C GLU A 136 -12.53 16.64 0.33
N PHE A 137 -11.91 15.50 0.64
CA PHE A 137 -12.02 14.34 -0.23
C PHE A 137 -13.35 13.60 -0.04
N PRO A 138 -13.92 13.01 -1.11
CA PRO A 138 -15.17 12.26 -0.99
C PRO A 138 -15.04 11.00 -0.13
N LEU A 139 -13.80 10.55 0.11
CA LEU A 139 -13.45 9.40 0.95
C LEU A 139 -12.28 9.80 1.84
N TYR A 140 -12.54 9.89 3.14
CA TYR A 140 -11.49 10.28 4.09
C TYR A 140 -11.66 9.55 5.44
N ALA A 141 -10.61 9.63 6.27
CA ALA A 141 -10.61 9.07 7.61
C ALA A 141 -10.19 10.12 8.63
N ASP A 142 -10.86 10.08 9.79
CA ASP A 142 -10.54 10.85 10.98
C ASP A 142 -10.55 9.97 12.25
N GLU A 143 -10.48 10.57 13.43
CA GLU A 143 -10.47 9.88 14.73
C GLU A 143 -9.46 8.72 14.78
N ILE A 144 -8.26 8.96 14.22
CA ILE A 144 -7.22 7.94 14.10
C ILE A 144 -6.54 7.72 15.44
N GLU A 145 -6.59 6.48 15.95
CA GLU A 145 -6.02 6.09 17.24
C GLU A 145 -5.18 4.82 17.11
N SER A 146 -3.90 4.89 17.50
CA SER A 146 -3.05 3.71 17.58
C SER A 146 -3.52 2.76 18.69
N LYS A 147 -3.63 1.48 18.38
CA LYS A 147 -3.88 0.39 19.35
C LYS A 147 -2.59 -0.41 19.62
N GLY A 148 -1.42 0.21 19.41
CA GLY A 148 -0.11 -0.46 19.52
C GLY A 148 0.00 -1.59 18.49
N LEU A 149 0.55 -2.73 18.89
CA LEU A 149 0.68 -3.90 18.00
C LEU A 149 -0.66 -4.52 17.59
N LYS A 150 -1.77 -4.14 18.21
CA LYS A 150 -3.11 -4.64 17.88
C LYS A 150 -3.75 -3.91 16.68
N GLY A 151 -3.05 -2.92 16.10
CA GLY A 151 -3.52 -2.24 14.92
C GLY A 151 -3.80 -0.75 15.11
N ILE A 152 -4.70 -0.22 14.29
CA ILE A 152 -5.07 1.19 14.28
C ILE A 152 -6.59 1.33 14.09
N ALA A 153 -7.23 2.14 14.94
CA ALA A 153 -8.63 2.49 14.81
C ALA A 153 -8.78 3.79 14.01
N CYS A 154 -9.84 3.90 13.23
CA CYS A 154 -10.23 5.15 12.57
C CYS A 154 -11.73 5.14 12.25
N ARG A 155 -12.25 6.33 11.93
CA ARG A 155 -13.57 6.49 11.35
C ARG A 155 -13.40 6.83 9.87
N ILE A 156 -14.08 6.07 9.00
CA ILE A 156 -14.05 6.25 7.54
C ILE A 156 -15.36 6.89 7.09
N HIS A 157 -15.23 7.99 6.36
CA HIS A 157 -16.32 8.75 5.75
C HIS A 157 -16.37 8.47 4.25
N THR A 158 -17.56 8.18 3.75
CA THR A 158 -17.80 7.87 2.33
C THR A 158 -19.07 8.58 1.84
N PRO A 159 -19.27 8.70 0.52
CA PRO A 159 -20.54 9.21 -0.02
C PRO A 159 -21.77 8.38 0.35
N LYS A 160 -21.59 7.12 0.76
CA LYS A 160 -22.68 6.21 1.20
C LYS A 160 -22.95 6.21 2.70
N GLY A 161 -22.10 6.86 3.50
CA GLY A 161 -22.21 6.89 4.96
C GLY A 161 -20.85 6.77 5.65
N THR A 162 -20.88 6.65 6.96
CA THR A 162 -19.69 6.64 7.82
C THR A 162 -19.68 5.37 8.68
N PHE A 163 -18.49 4.81 8.91
CA PHE A 163 -18.32 3.69 9.83
C PHE A 163 -16.98 3.76 10.55
N SER A 164 -16.93 3.24 11.77
CA SER A 164 -15.71 3.11 12.55
C SER A 164 -15.14 1.72 12.36
N VAL A 165 -13.81 1.58 12.31
CA VAL A 165 -13.14 0.32 12.03
C VAL A 165 -11.81 0.22 12.78
N VAL A 166 -11.42 -0.99 13.15
CA VAL A 166 -10.07 -1.30 13.61
C VAL A 166 -9.37 -2.10 12.54
N VAL A 167 -8.31 -1.53 11.96
CA VAL A 167 -7.41 -2.26 11.06
C VAL A 167 -6.47 -3.07 11.95
N PRO A 168 -6.47 -4.42 11.90
CA PRO A 168 -5.71 -5.26 12.84
C PRO A 168 -4.21 -5.34 12.53
N ILE A 169 -3.69 -4.39 11.77
CA ILE A 169 -2.28 -4.27 11.41
C ILE A 169 -1.81 -2.88 11.83
N PRO A 170 -0.72 -2.78 12.61
CA PRO A 170 -0.24 -1.51 13.11
C PRO A 170 0.30 -0.58 12.02
N GLY A 171 0.30 0.70 12.33
CA GLY A 171 0.92 1.74 11.52
C GLY A 171 -0.08 2.68 10.84
N HIS A 172 0.23 3.96 10.92
CA HIS A 172 -0.63 5.03 10.37
C HIS A 172 -0.94 4.85 8.87
N HIS A 173 0.01 4.28 8.12
CA HIS A 173 -0.17 3.97 6.70
C HIS A 173 -1.29 2.95 6.43
N MET A 174 -1.67 2.15 7.42
CA MET A 174 -2.75 1.18 7.27
C MET A 174 -4.12 1.85 7.14
N VAL A 175 -4.27 3.09 7.62
CA VAL A 175 -5.47 3.91 7.37
C VAL A 175 -5.62 4.17 5.86
N TYR A 176 -4.53 4.52 5.17
CA TYR A 176 -4.56 4.70 3.71
C TYR A 176 -4.86 3.41 2.94
N ASN A 177 -4.38 2.27 3.44
CA ASN A 177 -4.72 0.97 2.86
C ASN A 177 -6.20 0.62 3.05
N ALA A 178 -6.77 0.92 4.23
CA ALA A 178 -8.19 0.77 4.51
C ALA A 178 -9.05 1.70 3.62
N LEU A 179 -8.62 2.96 3.43
CA LEU A 179 -9.27 3.90 2.50
C LEU A 179 -9.21 3.41 1.06
N ALA A 180 -8.06 2.93 0.59
CA ALA A 180 -7.91 2.37 -0.76
C ALA A 180 -8.81 1.13 -0.95
N GLY A 181 -8.87 0.22 0.05
CA GLY A 181 -9.78 -0.92 0.07
C GLY A 181 -11.24 -0.50 0.04
N THR A 182 -11.60 0.54 0.80
CA THR A 182 -12.95 1.11 0.82
C THR A 182 -13.32 1.69 -0.54
N ALA A 183 -12.42 2.47 -1.15
CA ALA A 183 -12.65 3.06 -2.48
C ALA A 183 -12.92 1.99 -3.54
N VAL A 184 -12.11 0.92 -3.55
CA VAL A 184 -12.28 -0.20 -4.48
C VAL A 184 -13.58 -0.95 -4.18
N GLY A 185 -13.88 -1.27 -2.91
CA GLY A 185 -15.13 -1.92 -2.53
C GLY A 185 -16.36 -1.13 -3.00
N LEU A 186 -16.37 0.19 -2.81
CA LEU A 186 -17.44 1.07 -3.28
C LEU A 186 -17.57 1.09 -4.81
N ALA A 187 -16.44 1.10 -5.52
CA ALA A 187 -16.42 1.08 -7.00
C ALA A 187 -17.05 -0.21 -7.57
N TYR A 188 -16.93 -1.32 -6.82
CA TYR A 188 -17.54 -2.62 -7.19
C TYR A 188 -18.89 -2.88 -6.49
N GLY A 189 -19.52 -1.87 -5.92
CA GLY A 189 -20.89 -1.97 -5.39
C GLY A 189 -20.99 -2.82 -4.10
N MET A 190 -19.94 -2.86 -3.28
CA MET A 190 -20.01 -3.46 -1.96
C MET A 190 -20.79 -2.58 -0.99
N GLU A 191 -21.45 -3.22 -0.04
CA GLU A 191 -22.07 -2.54 1.10
C GLU A 191 -21.02 -2.14 2.15
N LEU A 192 -21.28 -1.08 2.91
CA LEU A 192 -20.32 -0.61 3.93
C LEU A 192 -19.99 -1.68 4.97
N SER A 193 -20.96 -2.52 5.33
CA SER A 193 -20.77 -3.62 6.27
C SER A 193 -19.85 -4.72 5.72
N GLU A 194 -19.90 -5.00 4.41
CA GLU A 194 -18.99 -5.95 3.76
C GLU A 194 -17.55 -5.39 3.74
N ILE A 195 -17.41 -4.10 3.42
CA ILE A 195 -16.12 -3.41 3.40
C ILE A 195 -15.52 -3.37 4.81
N GLN A 196 -16.30 -2.95 5.83
CA GLN A 196 -15.88 -2.91 7.22
C GLN A 196 -15.37 -4.29 7.67
N LYS A 197 -16.15 -5.34 7.45
CA LYS A 197 -15.75 -6.71 7.77
C LYS A 197 -14.45 -7.12 7.07
N GLY A 198 -14.30 -6.74 5.80
CA GLY A 198 -13.07 -7.00 5.04
C GLY A 198 -11.85 -6.32 5.68
N ILE A 199 -11.98 -5.07 6.09
CA ILE A 199 -10.90 -4.33 6.76
C ILE A 199 -10.58 -4.95 8.12
N GLU A 200 -11.57 -5.29 8.93
CA GLU A 200 -11.39 -5.90 10.25
C GLU A 200 -10.80 -7.32 10.20
N SER A 201 -10.93 -7.99 9.06
CA SER A 201 -10.38 -9.34 8.82
C SER A 201 -8.99 -9.34 8.17
N LEU A 202 -8.38 -8.17 7.94
CA LEU A 202 -7.08 -8.07 7.29
C LEU A 202 -6.00 -8.85 8.05
N GLN A 203 -5.16 -9.51 7.30
CA GLN A 203 -4.01 -10.26 7.82
C GLN A 203 -2.73 -9.80 7.14
N SER A 204 -1.70 -9.57 7.94
CA SER A 204 -0.35 -9.31 7.41
C SER A 204 0.19 -10.54 6.68
N LEU A 205 1.06 -10.31 5.71
CA LEU A 205 1.84 -11.37 5.07
C LEU A 205 3.16 -11.56 5.80
N SER A 206 3.73 -12.76 5.72
CA SER A 206 5.11 -13.01 6.16
C SER A 206 6.07 -12.02 5.50
N GLY A 207 6.99 -11.45 6.28
CA GLY A 207 7.89 -10.40 5.83
C GLY A 207 7.25 -9.01 5.67
N ARG A 208 5.97 -8.81 6.02
CA ARG A 208 5.22 -7.55 5.88
C ARG A 208 4.54 -7.18 7.19
N PHE A 209 5.33 -6.73 8.15
CA PHE A 209 4.86 -6.42 9.50
C PHE A 209 4.08 -7.58 10.12
N HIS A 210 4.60 -8.80 9.93
CA HIS A 210 3.97 -10.01 10.45
C HIS A 210 4.37 -10.21 11.91
N ILE A 211 3.38 -10.27 12.80
CA ILE A 211 3.59 -10.39 14.24
C ILE A 211 3.60 -11.88 14.62
N ILE A 212 4.68 -12.31 15.24
CA ILE A 212 4.88 -13.68 15.77
C ILE A 212 5.05 -13.56 17.27
N GLU A 213 4.10 -14.10 18.03
CA GLU A 213 4.11 -14.04 19.49
C GLU A 213 4.39 -15.41 20.11
N ASN A 214 5.20 -15.42 21.17
CA ASN A 214 5.35 -16.56 22.06
C ASN A 214 5.43 -16.07 23.51
N GLU A 215 5.59 -17.00 24.46
CA GLU A 215 5.61 -16.71 25.89
C GLU A 215 6.74 -15.75 26.33
N LYS A 216 7.81 -15.61 25.55
CA LYS A 216 9.03 -14.88 25.94
C LYS A 216 9.22 -13.58 25.20
N TYR A 217 8.79 -13.51 23.94
CA TYR A 217 9.02 -12.35 23.07
C TYR A 217 7.99 -12.26 21.95
N THR A 218 7.85 -11.07 21.42
CA THR A 218 7.12 -10.77 20.19
C THR A 218 8.12 -10.41 19.10
N ILE A 219 8.04 -11.05 17.95
CA ILE A 219 8.82 -10.71 16.75
C ILE A 219 7.89 -9.98 15.78
N VAL A 220 8.37 -8.86 15.26
CA VAL A 220 7.76 -8.17 14.11
C VAL A 220 8.63 -8.47 12.91
N ASP A 221 8.14 -9.36 12.03
CA ASP A 221 8.82 -9.73 10.79
C ASP A 221 8.40 -8.77 9.66
N ASP A 222 9.29 -7.86 9.29
CA ASP A 222 9.10 -6.86 8.22
C ASP A 222 10.30 -6.86 7.25
N CYS A 223 10.83 -8.06 6.97
CA CYS A 223 12.11 -8.25 6.29
C CYS A 223 12.01 -8.41 4.76
N TYR A 224 10.84 -8.26 4.16
CA TYR A 224 10.67 -8.46 2.71
C TYR A 224 11.44 -7.46 1.86
N ASN A 225 11.43 -6.18 2.24
CA ASN A 225 12.16 -5.10 1.58
C ASN A 225 12.37 -3.95 2.55
N ALA A 226 13.43 -3.19 2.36
CA ALA A 226 13.80 -2.07 3.21
C ALA A 226 14.04 -0.80 2.40
N ASN A 227 13.49 0.31 2.88
CA ASN A 227 13.80 1.66 2.42
C ASN A 227 13.64 2.63 3.61
N PRO A 228 14.16 3.87 3.51
CA PRO A 228 14.17 4.80 4.65
C PRO A 228 12.78 5.04 5.26
N MET A 229 11.74 5.12 4.43
CA MET A 229 10.39 5.40 4.90
C MET A 229 9.77 4.20 5.62
N SER A 230 9.86 3.00 5.04
CA SER A 230 9.32 1.78 5.64
C SER A 230 10.03 1.43 6.94
N MET A 231 11.36 1.54 6.98
CA MET A 231 12.13 1.29 8.21
C MET A 231 11.77 2.27 9.33
N LYS A 232 11.67 3.57 9.02
CA LYS A 232 11.24 4.58 10.00
C LYS A 232 9.82 4.31 10.50
N ALA A 233 8.91 3.82 9.65
CA ALA A 233 7.55 3.47 10.05
C ALA A 233 7.55 2.28 11.03
N SER A 234 8.27 1.21 10.73
CA SER A 234 8.37 0.01 11.58
C SER A 234 9.04 0.33 12.92
N LEU A 235 10.12 1.12 12.90
CA LEU A 235 10.77 1.61 14.12
C LEU A 235 9.85 2.50 14.97
N GLY A 236 9.03 3.33 14.33
CA GLY A 236 8.03 4.17 15.00
C GLY A 236 6.99 3.34 15.74
N ILE A 237 6.55 2.22 15.18
CA ILE A 237 5.64 1.30 15.86
C ILE A 237 6.35 0.58 17.01
N LEU A 238 7.61 0.14 16.80
CA LEU A 238 8.41 -0.50 17.84
C LEU A 238 8.66 0.44 19.04
N LYS A 239 8.78 1.75 18.79
CA LYS A 239 8.90 2.78 19.84
C LYS A 239 7.79 2.66 20.88
N ASP A 240 6.55 2.41 20.46
CA ASP A 240 5.38 2.36 21.33
C ASP A 240 5.12 0.96 21.92
N ALA A 241 5.95 -0.04 21.54
CA ALA A 241 5.84 -1.38 22.10
C ALA A 241 6.32 -1.44 23.55
N MET A 242 5.71 -2.36 24.32
CA MET A 242 6.09 -2.62 25.71
C MET A 242 7.33 -3.52 25.80
N GLY A 243 8.12 -3.34 26.86
CA GLY A 243 9.28 -4.17 27.15
C GLY A 243 10.57 -3.72 26.47
N ARG A 244 11.59 -4.58 26.47
CA ARG A 244 12.88 -4.33 25.83
C ARG A 244 12.72 -4.38 24.31
N LYS A 245 13.23 -3.34 23.64
CA LYS A 245 13.12 -3.14 22.20
C LYS A 245 14.43 -3.47 21.50
N VAL A 246 14.37 -4.43 20.60
CA VAL A 246 15.52 -4.86 19.79
C VAL A 246 15.15 -4.67 18.32
N ALA A 247 15.96 -3.96 17.56
CA ALA A 247 15.81 -3.84 16.12
C ALA A 247 17.01 -4.50 15.42
N ILE A 248 16.70 -5.38 14.46
CA ILE A 248 17.68 -6.01 13.58
C ILE A 248 17.39 -5.48 12.18
N LEU A 249 18.28 -4.64 11.65
CA LEU A 249 18.08 -3.94 10.40
C LEU A 249 19.07 -4.45 9.35
N GLY A 250 18.57 -4.74 8.16
CA GLY A 250 19.41 -5.05 7.00
C GLY A 250 19.70 -3.81 6.16
N ASP A 251 20.49 -3.99 5.12
CA ASP A 251 20.79 -2.94 4.16
C ASP A 251 19.55 -2.50 3.36
N MET A 252 19.55 -1.24 2.97
CA MET A 252 18.56 -0.69 2.04
C MET A 252 19.21 -0.57 0.65
N GLY A 253 18.66 -1.30 -0.33
CA GLY A 253 19.15 -1.27 -1.72
C GLY A 253 18.59 -0.10 -2.54
N GLU A 254 19.18 0.13 -3.71
CA GLU A 254 18.70 1.03 -4.78
C GLU A 254 18.53 2.51 -4.35
N LEU A 255 19.36 2.98 -3.41
CA LEU A 255 19.29 4.34 -2.86
C LEU A 255 20.10 5.38 -3.65
N GLY A 256 20.90 4.92 -4.62
CA GLY A 256 21.75 5.79 -5.43
C GLY A 256 22.88 6.48 -4.63
N GLU A 257 23.31 7.65 -5.06
CA GLU A 257 24.48 8.36 -4.49
C GLU A 257 24.31 8.74 -3.00
N ASN A 258 23.08 8.88 -2.52
CA ASN A 258 22.78 9.28 -1.15
C ASN A 258 22.65 8.11 -0.16
N GLU A 259 23.03 6.89 -0.55
CA GLU A 259 22.87 5.65 0.24
C GLU A 259 23.36 5.81 1.69
N LYS A 260 24.58 6.29 1.89
CA LYS A 260 25.19 6.44 3.23
C LYS A 260 24.41 7.41 4.12
N GLU A 261 23.93 8.52 3.55
CA GLU A 261 23.16 9.50 4.31
C GLU A 261 21.80 8.97 4.70
N LEU A 262 21.12 8.27 3.80
CA LEU A 262 19.83 7.63 4.07
C LEU A 262 19.93 6.53 5.15
N HIS A 263 20.98 5.73 5.14
CA HIS A 263 21.26 4.77 6.23
C HIS A 263 21.51 5.50 7.56
N ARG A 264 22.29 6.59 7.55
CA ARG A 264 22.54 7.41 8.74
C ARG A 264 21.24 7.99 9.31
N GLU A 265 20.36 8.50 8.46
CA GLU A 265 19.05 9.01 8.86
C GLU A 265 18.20 7.94 9.58
N VAL A 266 18.16 6.71 9.05
CA VAL A 266 17.43 5.61 9.69
C VAL A 266 18.05 5.24 11.03
N GLY A 267 19.39 5.14 11.11
CA GLY A 267 20.09 4.88 12.36
C GLY A 267 19.84 5.96 13.42
N THR A 268 19.86 7.24 13.01
CA THR A 268 19.52 8.38 13.88
C THR A 268 18.07 8.30 14.36
N PHE A 269 17.16 7.96 13.47
CA PHE A 269 15.74 7.77 13.83
C PHE A 269 15.56 6.64 14.85
N ALA A 270 16.24 5.50 14.65
CA ALA A 270 16.23 4.38 15.60
C ALA A 270 16.70 4.81 16.98
N GLY A 271 17.81 5.57 17.07
CA GLY A 271 18.30 6.14 18.32
C GLY A 271 17.25 7.02 19.03
N ASN A 272 16.53 7.85 18.27
CA ASN A 272 15.48 8.71 18.81
C ASN A 272 14.20 7.96 19.20
N CYS A 273 14.02 6.73 18.73
CA CYS A 273 12.88 5.87 19.11
C CYS A 273 13.09 5.13 20.44
N GLY A 274 14.23 5.29 21.12
CA GLY A 274 14.52 4.60 22.37
C GLY A 274 14.62 3.08 22.19
N ILE A 275 15.29 2.64 21.11
CA ILE A 275 15.61 1.24 20.87
C ILE A 275 16.75 0.82 21.80
N ASP A 276 16.55 -0.24 22.58
CA ASP A 276 17.53 -0.70 23.58
C ASP A 276 18.74 -1.41 22.94
N LEU A 277 18.55 -2.04 21.80
CA LEU A 277 19.61 -2.69 21.04
C LEU A 277 19.32 -2.60 19.54
N LEU A 278 20.26 -2.07 18.78
CA LEU A 278 20.27 -2.03 17.33
C LEU A 278 21.38 -2.93 16.79
N ILE A 279 21.03 -3.81 15.84
CA ILE A 279 21.93 -4.74 15.17
C ILE A 279 21.86 -4.52 13.68
#